data_429afa3a259c0cdc1321dadbdf0c12da
#
_entry.id   429afa3a259c0cdc1321dadbdf0c12da
#
_cell.length_a   1.000
_cell.length_b   1.000
_cell.length_c   1.000
_cell.angle_alpha   90.00
_cell.angle_beta   90.00
_cell.angle_gamma   90.00
#
_symmetry.space_group_name_H-M   'P 1'
#
loop_
_entity.id
_entity.type
_entity.pdbx_description
1 polymer ?
#
loop_
_entity_poly.entity_id
_entity_poly.type
_entity_poly.pdbx_seq_one_letter_code
_entity_poly.pdbx_strand_id
1 'polypeptide(L)'
;MKYFNSLVWPGGSSFTAGMWLLAALLVLGVVGNMLQLSVLFNVYFLFGSVAVMLAIAWLGTGPAILVALVSGVYTYVFWENPVTVAVFVLEAVVVSWLYHYKIKNLIIASLIFWIAIAAPIDFIFFPYLLGWSQELTLLVFLKQAVNGVLNAVIASAIIIACGLSKWTWLPTAGALVKLRHLLFCALLSVTLMTGIPLILYEGHAMRQGQENFVDQTMAALGN
;
A
#
# COMPACT_ATOMS: atom_id res chain seq x y z
N MET A 1 15.47 -25.03 13.10
CA MET A 1 14.24 -25.36 13.86
C MET A 1 14.12 -24.66 15.22
N LYS A 2 14.86 -23.55 15.48
CA LYS A 2 14.81 -22.80 16.77
C LYS A 2 13.98 -21.49 16.72
N TYR A 3 13.31 -21.19 15.61
CA TYR A 3 12.66 -19.88 15.40
C TYR A 3 11.13 -19.89 15.53
N PHE A 4 10.53 -21.04 15.84
CA PHE A 4 9.08 -21.15 15.96
C PHE A 4 8.56 -21.00 17.41
N ASN A 5 9.47 -20.94 18.40
CA ASN A 5 9.09 -20.87 19.82
C ASN A 5 9.15 -19.46 20.45
N SER A 6 9.30 -18.39 19.65
CA SER A 6 9.23 -17.02 20.17
C SER A 6 7.92 -16.33 19.78
N LEU A 7 6.78 -16.96 20.04
CA LEU A 7 5.52 -16.27 20.36
C LEU A 7 5.58 -15.68 21.77
N VAL A 8 6.75 -15.18 22.15
CA VAL A 8 6.87 -14.27 23.30
C VAL A 8 6.52 -12.90 22.76
N TRP A 9 5.32 -12.46 23.06
CA TRP A 9 4.88 -11.09 22.82
C TRP A 9 5.92 -10.14 23.39
N PRO A 10 6.57 -9.28 22.61
CA PRO A 10 7.54 -8.34 23.13
C PRO A 10 6.82 -7.39 24.05
N GLY A 11 7.10 -7.46 25.35
CA GLY A 11 6.61 -6.50 26.30
C GLY A 11 5.62 -6.98 27.37
N GLY A 12 5.58 -8.28 27.72
CA GLY A 12 4.83 -8.73 28.91
C GLY A 12 3.31 -8.46 28.92
N SER A 13 2.74 -8.04 27.78
CA SER A 13 1.30 -7.92 27.60
C SER A 13 0.67 -9.31 27.61
N SER A 14 -0.43 -9.48 28.32
CA SER A 14 -1.15 -10.74 28.38
C SER A 14 -1.51 -11.19 26.95
N PHE A 15 -1.50 -12.49 26.69
CA PHE A 15 -1.94 -13.09 25.43
C PHE A 15 -3.29 -12.53 24.94
N THR A 16 -4.18 -12.21 25.87
CA THR A 16 -5.46 -11.56 25.63
C THR A 16 -5.33 -10.17 25.00
N ALA A 17 -4.39 -9.32 25.44
CA ALA A 17 -4.18 -7.98 24.86
C ALA A 17 -3.71 -8.07 23.41
N GLY A 18 -2.85 -9.02 23.09
CA GLY A 18 -2.41 -9.26 21.71
C GLY A 18 -3.55 -9.72 20.78
N MET A 19 -4.46 -10.57 21.29
CA MET A 19 -5.63 -11.00 20.52
C MET A 19 -6.59 -9.82 20.25
N TRP A 20 -6.84 -8.97 21.25
CA TRP A 20 -7.67 -7.77 21.02
C TRP A 20 -7.04 -6.80 20.04
N LEU A 21 -5.72 -6.62 20.09
CA LEU A 21 -5.00 -5.79 19.13
C LEU A 21 -5.10 -6.37 17.72
N LEU A 22 -4.93 -7.68 17.57
CA LEU A 22 -5.11 -8.34 16.26
C LEU A 22 -6.54 -8.16 15.74
N ALA A 23 -7.56 -8.38 16.56
CA ALA A 23 -8.94 -8.18 16.20
C ALA A 23 -9.20 -6.72 15.75
N ALA A 24 -8.69 -5.75 16.49
CA ALA A 24 -8.78 -4.33 16.13
C ALA A 24 -8.11 -4.03 14.78
N LEU A 25 -6.93 -4.61 14.51
CA LEU A 25 -6.22 -4.42 13.24
C LEU A 25 -6.91 -5.13 12.07
N LEU A 26 -7.56 -6.27 12.29
CA LEU A 26 -8.40 -6.93 11.27
C LEU A 26 -9.57 -6.03 10.87
N VAL A 27 -10.28 -5.49 11.86
CA VAL A 27 -11.38 -4.54 11.60
C VAL A 27 -10.87 -3.28 10.90
N LEU A 28 -9.76 -2.70 11.40
CA LEU A 28 -9.15 -1.50 10.81
C LEU A 28 -8.72 -1.75 9.36
N GLY A 29 -8.18 -2.92 9.04
CA GLY A 29 -7.78 -3.30 7.68
C GLY A 29 -8.97 -3.33 6.71
N VAL A 30 -10.07 -3.95 7.13
CA VAL A 30 -11.30 -3.99 6.30
C VAL A 30 -11.91 -2.59 6.17
N VAL A 31 -12.09 -1.88 7.29
CA VAL A 31 -12.64 -0.52 7.29
C VAL A 31 -11.76 0.42 6.48
N GLY A 32 -10.43 0.31 6.60
CA GLY A 32 -9.49 1.09 5.80
C GLY A 32 -9.63 0.87 4.29
N ASN A 33 -9.98 -0.34 3.86
CA ASN A 33 -10.27 -0.62 2.45
C ASN A 33 -11.71 -0.22 2.04
N MET A 34 -12.63 -0.07 3.00
CA MET A 34 -13.96 0.50 2.75
C MET A 34 -13.92 2.02 2.58
N LEU A 35 -12.99 2.70 3.26
CA LEU A 35 -12.75 4.13 3.13
C LEU A 35 -12.02 4.41 1.82
N GLN A 36 -12.75 4.33 0.72
CA GLN A 36 -12.22 4.59 -0.61
C GLN A 36 -12.18 6.10 -0.84
N LEU A 37 -11.00 6.72 -0.69
CA LEU A 37 -10.85 8.10 -1.11
C LEU A 37 -10.66 8.15 -2.62
N SER A 38 -11.69 8.59 -3.32
CA SER A 38 -11.59 8.95 -4.73
C SER A 38 -10.87 10.28 -4.86
N VAL A 39 -9.64 10.25 -5.37
CA VAL A 39 -8.84 11.49 -5.52
C VAL A 39 -9.09 12.13 -6.88
N LEU A 40 -9.17 11.34 -7.95
CA LEU A 40 -9.49 11.79 -9.32
C LEU A 40 -9.94 10.58 -10.15
N PHE A 41 -10.96 10.73 -11.01
CA PHE A 41 -11.35 9.82 -12.10
C PHE A 41 -11.33 8.31 -11.78
N ASN A 42 -12.05 7.86 -10.76
CA ASN A 42 -12.12 6.45 -10.33
C ASN A 42 -10.79 5.86 -9.81
N VAL A 43 -9.80 6.69 -9.46
CA VAL A 43 -8.60 6.25 -8.76
C VAL A 43 -8.89 6.28 -7.26
N TYR A 44 -9.06 5.10 -6.67
CA TYR A 44 -9.33 4.95 -5.24
C TYR A 44 -8.07 4.62 -4.47
N PHE A 45 -7.86 5.30 -3.35
CA PHE A 45 -6.82 4.98 -2.38
C PHE A 45 -7.41 4.15 -1.25
N LEU A 46 -6.68 3.10 -0.88
CA LEU A 46 -7.07 2.13 0.14
C LEU A 46 -6.15 2.25 1.34
N PHE A 47 -6.72 2.24 2.53
CA PHE A 47 -5.95 2.39 3.77
C PHE A 47 -5.79 1.09 4.57
N GLY A 48 -6.23 -0.05 4.03
CA GLY A 48 -6.08 -1.33 4.70
C GLY A 48 -4.63 -1.73 4.98
N SER A 49 -3.68 -1.34 4.11
CA SER A 49 -2.24 -1.57 4.35
C SER A 49 -1.70 -0.83 5.57
N VAL A 50 -2.35 0.23 6.07
CA VAL A 50 -1.97 0.85 7.35
C VAL A 50 -2.05 -0.18 8.48
N ALA A 51 -3.16 -0.92 8.55
CA ALA A 51 -3.33 -1.97 9.56
C ALA A 51 -2.32 -3.10 9.40
N VAL A 52 -1.97 -3.47 8.15
CA VAL A 52 -0.93 -4.46 7.86
C VAL A 52 0.43 -3.99 8.36
N MET A 53 0.82 -2.75 8.08
CA MET A 53 2.09 -2.17 8.52
C MET A 53 2.17 -2.06 10.05
N LEU A 54 1.06 -1.71 10.72
CA LEU A 54 0.96 -1.73 12.19
C LEU A 54 1.09 -3.16 12.74
N ALA A 55 0.46 -4.14 12.09
CA ALA A 55 0.58 -5.55 12.47
C ALA A 55 2.03 -6.03 12.33
N ILE A 56 2.74 -5.66 11.25
CA ILE A 56 4.17 -5.97 11.08
C ILE A 56 4.97 -5.45 12.27
N ALA A 57 4.77 -4.19 12.64
CA ALA A 57 5.56 -3.54 13.68
C ALA A 57 5.26 -4.07 15.09
N TRP A 58 3.99 -4.38 15.39
CA TRP A 58 3.54 -4.70 16.75
C TRP A 58 3.35 -6.19 17.01
N LEU A 59 2.92 -6.96 16.00
CA LEU A 59 2.54 -8.36 16.17
C LEU A 59 3.44 -9.34 15.41
N GLY A 60 4.22 -8.83 14.45
CA GLY A 60 5.12 -9.64 13.63
C GLY A 60 4.48 -10.20 12.35
N THR A 61 5.22 -11.07 11.64
CA THR A 61 4.91 -11.49 10.28
C THR A 61 3.61 -12.29 10.16
N GLY A 62 3.37 -13.26 11.03
CA GLY A 62 2.17 -14.14 10.95
C GLY A 62 0.86 -13.36 11.04
N PRO A 63 0.64 -12.58 12.12
CA PRO A 63 -0.53 -11.71 12.25
C PRO A 63 -0.67 -10.70 11.09
N ALA A 64 0.43 -10.13 10.61
CA ALA A 64 0.40 -9.20 9.48
C ALA A 64 -0.11 -9.85 8.19
N ILE A 65 0.31 -11.09 7.89
CA ILE A 65 -0.21 -11.86 6.76
C ILE A 65 -1.72 -12.10 6.91
N LEU A 66 -2.18 -12.43 8.12
CA LEU A 66 -3.61 -12.62 8.36
C LEU A 66 -4.40 -11.33 8.12
N VAL A 67 -3.91 -10.19 8.61
CA VAL A 67 -4.53 -8.88 8.36
C VAL A 67 -4.55 -8.57 6.86
N ALA A 68 -3.46 -8.83 6.15
CA ALA A 68 -3.36 -8.62 4.69
C ALA A 68 -4.36 -9.51 3.92
N LEU A 69 -4.47 -10.80 4.28
CA LEU A 69 -5.42 -11.72 3.67
C LEU A 69 -6.87 -11.24 3.86
N VAL A 70 -7.27 -10.93 5.08
CA VAL A 70 -8.65 -10.49 5.38
C VAL A 70 -8.98 -9.19 4.67
N SER A 71 -8.07 -8.21 4.71
CA SER A 71 -8.25 -6.93 4.01
C SER A 71 -8.25 -7.10 2.49
N GLY A 72 -7.40 -8.02 1.97
CA GLY A 72 -7.30 -8.36 0.55
C GLY A 72 -8.54 -9.07 0.02
N VAL A 73 -9.14 -9.98 0.79
CA VAL A 73 -10.39 -10.66 0.39
C VAL A 73 -11.51 -9.63 0.18
N TYR A 74 -11.62 -8.62 1.05
CA TYR A 74 -12.58 -7.53 0.83
C TYR A 74 -12.34 -6.83 -0.51
N THR A 75 -11.08 -6.52 -0.83
CA THR A 75 -10.69 -5.89 -2.09
C THR A 75 -11.02 -6.77 -3.30
N TYR A 76 -10.86 -8.11 -3.16
CA TYR A 76 -11.23 -9.05 -4.20
C TYR A 76 -12.74 -9.07 -4.47
N VAL A 77 -13.56 -9.07 -3.42
CA VAL A 77 -15.03 -9.02 -3.57
C VAL A 77 -15.49 -7.77 -4.30
N PHE A 78 -14.75 -6.67 -4.18
CA PHE A 78 -15.12 -5.41 -4.80
C PHE A 78 -14.62 -5.25 -6.25
N TRP A 79 -13.40 -5.74 -6.55
CA TRP A 79 -12.76 -5.55 -7.87
C TRP A 79 -12.57 -6.82 -8.68
N GLU A 80 -12.94 -7.98 -8.14
CA GLU A 80 -12.81 -9.30 -8.78
C GLU A 80 -11.40 -9.61 -9.32
N ASN A 81 -10.37 -8.95 -8.77
CA ASN A 81 -9.00 -9.07 -9.22
C ASN A 81 -8.13 -9.83 -8.21
N PRO A 82 -7.80 -11.12 -8.48
CA PRO A 82 -7.01 -11.95 -7.58
C PRO A 82 -5.54 -11.50 -7.47
N VAL A 83 -5.00 -10.85 -8.52
CA VAL A 83 -3.60 -10.39 -8.53
C VAL A 83 -3.39 -9.33 -7.44
N THR A 84 -4.35 -8.43 -7.25
CA THR A 84 -4.29 -7.39 -6.21
C THR A 84 -4.18 -8.02 -4.82
N VAL A 85 -4.94 -9.09 -4.54
CA VAL A 85 -4.86 -9.81 -3.26
C VAL A 85 -3.48 -10.45 -3.06
N ALA A 86 -2.96 -11.10 -4.12
CA ALA A 86 -1.66 -11.75 -4.06
C ALA A 86 -0.54 -10.73 -3.81
N VAL A 87 -0.55 -9.59 -4.50
CA VAL A 87 0.42 -8.50 -4.31
C VAL A 87 0.33 -7.92 -2.89
N PHE A 88 -0.89 -7.76 -2.35
CA PHE A 88 -1.12 -7.25 -1.00
C PHE A 88 -0.56 -8.18 0.09
N VAL A 89 -0.76 -9.49 -0.07
CA VAL A 89 -0.19 -10.50 0.83
C VAL A 89 1.33 -10.57 0.68
N LEU A 90 1.83 -10.50 -0.54
CA LEU A 90 3.26 -10.50 -0.81
C LEU A 90 3.94 -9.25 -0.23
N GLU A 91 3.29 -8.09 -0.28
CA GLU A 91 3.75 -6.87 0.43
C GLU A 91 3.92 -7.15 1.92
N ALA A 92 2.93 -7.75 2.57
CA ALA A 92 3.02 -8.07 4.00
C ALA A 92 4.20 -8.99 4.33
N VAL A 93 4.44 -10.02 3.53
CA VAL A 93 5.54 -10.97 3.72
C VAL A 93 6.89 -10.29 3.53
N VAL A 94 7.09 -9.60 2.41
CA VAL A 94 8.37 -9.02 2.04
C VAL A 94 8.72 -7.81 2.92
N VAL A 95 7.77 -6.91 3.14
CA VAL A 95 7.97 -5.75 4.02
C VAL A 95 8.27 -6.19 5.44
N SER A 96 7.56 -7.23 5.94
CA SER A 96 7.84 -7.81 7.26
C SER A 96 9.25 -8.37 7.34
N TRP A 97 9.66 -9.12 6.32
CA TRP A 97 11.02 -9.68 6.27
C TRP A 97 12.09 -8.59 6.24
N LEU A 98 11.92 -7.57 5.37
CA LEU A 98 12.83 -6.43 5.29
C LEU A 98 12.89 -5.66 6.63
N TYR A 99 11.74 -5.41 7.23
CA TYR A 99 11.63 -4.67 8.48
C TYR A 99 12.31 -5.38 9.64
N HIS A 100 12.08 -6.68 9.80
CA HIS A 100 12.62 -7.41 10.96
C HIS A 100 14.11 -7.76 10.80
N TYR A 101 14.57 -8.05 9.58
CA TYR A 101 15.91 -8.61 9.39
C TYR A 101 16.92 -7.67 8.73
N LYS A 102 16.50 -6.59 8.04
CA LYS A 102 17.40 -5.78 7.23
C LYS A 102 17.37 -4.29 7.53
N ILE A 103 16.22 -3.64 7.46
CA ILE A 103 16.13 -2.19 7.30
C ILE A 103 15.52 -1.49 8.52
N LYS A 104 14.65 -2.15 9.28
CA LYS A 104 13.90 -1.61 10.45
C LYS A 104 13.21 -0.26 10.17
N ASN A 105 12.79 -0.04 8.92
CA ASN A 105 12.07 1.14 8.47
C ASN A 105 10.98 0.71 7.50
N LEU A 106 9.71 0.86 7.89
CA LEU A 106 8.56 0.43 7.09
C LEU A 106 8.46 1.17 5.75
N ILE A 107 8.78 2.46 5.73
CA ILE A 107 8.67 3.30 4.53
C ILE A 107 9.67 2.81 3.47
N ILE A 108 10.92 2.60 3.87
CA ILE A 108 11.98 2.12 2.95
C ILE A 108 11.68 0.68 2.52
N ALA A 109 11.20 -0.17 3.44
CA ALA A 109 10.86 -1.55 3.12
C ALA A 109 9.70 -1.63 2.11
N SER A 110 8.66 -0.82 2.27
CA SER A 110 7.54 -0.72 1.32
C SER A 110 8.02 -0.18 -0.04
N LEU A 111 8.84 0.87 -0.05
CA LEU A 111 9.39 1.42 -1.29
C LEU A 111 10.20 0.37 -2.07
N ILE A 112 11.06 -0.39 -1.40
CA ILE A 112 11.84 -1.47 -2.02
C ILE A 112 10.91 -2.54 -2.57
N PHE A 113 9.87 -2.94 -1.82
CA PHE A 113 8.89 -3.91 -2.29
C PHE A 113 8.23 -3.44 -3.59
N TRP A 114 7.73 -2.21 -3.63
CA TRP A 114 7.02 -1.69 -4.80
C TRP A 114 7.92 -1.58 -6.02
N ILE A 115 9.16 -1.12 -5.88
CA ILE A 115 10.08 -0.96 -7.02
C ILE A 115 10.66 -2.31 -7.47
N ALA A 116 11.12 -3.14 -6.55
CA ALA A 116 11.90 -4.33 -6.90
C ALA A 116 11.06 -5.59 -7.13
N ILE A 117 9.84 -5.66 -6.56
CA ILE A 117 9.01 -6.87 -6.58
C ILE A 117 7.67 -6.62 -7.24
N ALA A 118 6.92 -5.61 -6.80
CA ALA A 118 5.59 -5.35 -7.34
C ALA A 118 5.64 -4.86 -8.79
N ALA A 119 6.58 -3.97 -9.14
CA ALA A 119 6.72 -3.50 -10.51
C ALA A 119 6.87 -4.63 -11.53
N PRO A 120 7.86 -5.55 -11.42
CA PRO A 120 7.98 -6.67 -12.35
C PRO A 120 6.72 -7.54 -12.40
N ILE A 121 6.07 -7.77 -11.26
CA ILE A 121 4.84 -8.56 -11.19
C ILE A 121 3.72 -7.86 -11.97
N ASP A 122 3.46 -6.60 -11.68
CA ASP A 122 2.36 -5.85 -12.31
C ASP A 122 2.58 -5.71 -13.82
N PHE A 123 3.80 -5.39 -14.27
CA PHE A 123 4.12 -5.26 -15.70
C PHE A 123 4.12 -6.58 -16.47
N ILE A 124 4.23 -7.72 -15.80
CA ILE A 124 4.07 -9.04 -16.41
C ILE A 124 2.60 -9.46 -16.36
N PHE A 125 1.97 -9.45 -15.17
CA PHE A 125 0.67 -10.07 -14.98
C PHE A 125 -0.49 -9.26 -15.56
N PHE A 126 -0.53 -7.93 -15.42
CA PHE A 126 -1.66 -7.15 -15.91
C PHE A 126 -1.82 -7.20 -17.43
N PRO A 127 -0.76 -7.05 -18.25
CA PRO A 127 -0.88 -7.23 -19.70
C PRO A 127 -1.27 -8.65 -20.10
N TYR A 128 -0.66 -9.69 -19.47
CA TYR A 128 -0.89 -11.08 -19.87
C TYR A 128 -2.22 -11.65 -19.36
N LEU A 129 -2.64 -11.34 -18.14
CA LEU A 129 -3.87 -11.88 -17.53
C LEU A 129 -5.10 -11.05 -17.86
N LEU A 130 -4.96 -9.72 -17.89
CA LEU A 130 -6.08 -8.80 -18.04
C LEU A 130 -6.10 -8.12 -19.43
N GLY A 131 -5.08 -8.33 -20.26
CA GLY A 131 -4.98 -7.69 -21.57
C GLY A 131 -4.84 -6.17 -21.52
N TRP A 132 -4.34 -5.63 -20.39
CA TRP A 132 -4.21 -4.19 -20.21
C TRP A 132 -3.08 -3.60 -21.04
N SER A 133 -3.27 -2.36 -21.52
CA SER A 133 -2.19 -1.62 -22.15
C SER A 133 -1.07 -1.30 -21.16
N GLN A 134 0.14 -1.06 -21.67
CA GLN A 134 1.27 -0.69 -20.82
C GLN A 134 1.03 0.62 -20.06
N GLU A 135 0.31 1.56 -20.67
CA GLU A 135 -0.05 2.85 -20.06
C GLU A 135 -0.99 2.65 -18.85
N LEU A 136 -2.03 1.82 -19.01
CA LEU A 136 -2.94 1.49 -17.92
C LEU A 136 -2.23 0.73 -16.80
N THR A 137 -1.36 -0.20 -17.15
CA THR A 137 -0.52 -0.94 -16.20
C THR A 137 0.37 0.01 -15.40
N LEU A 138 1.05 0.95 -16.09
CA LEU A 138 1.88 1.96 -15.42
C LEU A 138 1.07 2.84 -14.46
N LEU A 139 -0.11 3.29 -14.88
CA LEU A 139 -1.00 4.10 -14.05
C LEU A 139 -1.40 3.36 -12.77
N VAL A 140 -1.84 2.11 -12.91
CA VAL A 140 -2.28 1.31 -11.78
C VAL A 140 -1.10 0.98 -10.85
N PHE A 141 0.05 0.61 -11.40
CA PHE A 141 1.28 0.39 -10.63
C PHE A 141 1.69 1.63 -9.83
N LEU A 142 1.77 2.80 -10.48
CA LEU A 142 2.15 4.04 -9.79
C LEU A 142 1.16 4.40 -8.67
N LYS A 143 -0.14 4.25 -8.93
CA LYS A 143 -1.17 4.42 -7.91
C LYS A 143 -0.96 3.48 -6.73
N GLN A 144 -0.72 2.19 -6.98
CA GLN A 144 -0.52 1.19 -5.92
C GLN A 144 0.76 1.47 -5.13
N ALA A 145 1.86 1.79 -5.80
CA ALA A 145 3.14 2.10 -5.17
C ALA A 145 3.05 3.34 -4.26
N VAL A 146 2.44 4.42 -4.75
CA VAL A 146 2.23 5.64 -3.95
C VAL A 146 1.31 5.35 -2.76
N ASN A 147 0.23 4.58 -2.97
CA ASN A 147 -0.69 4.19 -1.90
C ASN A 147 0.02 3.34 -0.83
N GLY A 148 0.82 2.35 -1.23
CA GLY A 148 1.57 1.50 -0.30
C GLY A 148 2.57 2.31 0.54
N VAL A 149 3.34 3.19 -0.10
CA VAL A 149 4.29 4.08 0.61
C VAL A 149 3.56 5.03 1.54
N LEU A 150 2.43 5.64 1.12
CA LEU A 150 1.62 6.51 1.97
C LEU A 150 1.10 5.77 3.20
N ASN A 151 0.62 4.54 3.02
CA ASN A 151 0.15 3.70 4.13
C ASN A 151 1.29 3.39 5.12
N ALA A 152 2.51 3.12 4.63
CA ALA A 152 3.68 2.93 5.48
C ALA A 152 4.08 4.22 6.24
N VAL A 153 3.91 5.40 5.62
CA VAL A 153 4.11 6.71 6.27
C VAL A 153 3.09 6.92 7.39
N ILE A 154 1.80 6.68 7.12
CA ILE A 154 0.73 6.81 8.11
C ILE A 154 0.96 5.85 9.29
N ALA A 155 1.26 4.58 9.01
CA ALA A 155 1.56 3.60 10.05
C ALA A 155 2.77 4.02 10.89
N SER A 156 3.85 4.51 10.26
CA SER A 156 5.03 5.01 10.95
C SER A 156 4.71 6.21 11.85
N ALA A 157 3.84 7.11 11.38
CA ALA A 157 3.38 8.25 12.19
C ALA A 157 2.59 7.79 13.43
N ILE A 158 1.69 6.81 13.27
CA ILE A 158 0.92 6.23 14.37
C ILE A 158 1.87 5.56 15.38
N ILE A 159 2.85 4.79 14.92
CA ILE A 159 3.84 4.13 15.79
C ILE A 159 4.62 5.15 16.62
N ILE A 160 5.05 6.25 15.99
CA ILE A 160 5.77 7.33 16.68
C ILE A 160 4.86 8.01 17.69
N ALA A 161 3.63 8.35 17.32
CA ALA A 161 2.66 9.00 18.20
C ALA A 161 2.33 8.13 19.43
N CYS A 162 2.13 6.81 19.23
CA CYS A 162 1.92 5.86 20.30
C CYS A 162 3.15 5.73 21.22
N GLY A 163 4.35 5.75 20.65
CA GLY A 163 5.61 5.72 21.42
C GLY A 163 5.81 6.96 22.28
N LEU A 164 5.41 8.13 21.80
CA LEU A 164 5.46 9.39 22.55
C LEU A 164 4.43 9.47 23.65
N SER A 165 3.25 8.87 23.48
CA SER A 165 2.14 8.89 24.46
C SER A 165 2.34 7.96 25.64
N LYS A 166 3.47 7.23 25.73
CA LYS A 166 3.79 6.27 26.80
C LYS A 166 2.69 5.21 27.03
N TRP A 167 2.01 4.82 25.98
CA TRP A 167 1.08 3.71 26.03
C TRP A 167 1.85 2.40 26.24
N THR A 168 1.99 2.05 27.52
CA THR A 168 2.86 0.95 28.00
C THR A 168 2.44 -0.43 27.55
N TRP A 169 1.23 -0.58 27.01
CA TRP A 169 0.69 -1.85 26.51
C TRP A 169 0.95 -2.09 25.02
N LEU A 170 1.39 -1.06 24.26
CA LEU A 170 1.81 -1.22 22.87
C LEU A 170 3.32 -1.49 22.83
N PRO A 171 3.77 -2.47 22.03
CA PRO A 171 5.19 -2.69 21.82
C PRO A 171 5.81 -1.42 21.23
N THR A 172 6.81 -0.86 21.88
CA THR A 172 7.62 0.21 21.32
C THR A 172 8.43 -0.38 20.17
N ALA A 173 7.94 -0.24 18.95
CA ALA A 173 8.72 -0.59 17.78
C ALA A 173 9.93 0.34 17.72
N GLY A 174 11.14 -0.21 17.90
CA GLY A 174 12.39 0.54 18.04
C GLY A 174 12.91 1.25 16.78
N ALA A 175 12.02 1.66 15.88
CA ALA A 175 12.37 2.39 14.67
C ALA A 175 12.24 3.89 14.90
N LEU A 176 13.34 4.53 15.28
CA LEU A 176 13.46 5.99 15.31
C LEU A 176 13.48 6.53 13.86
N VAL A 177 12.30 6.60 13.24
CA VAL A 177 12.17 7.38 12.00
C VAL A 177 12.30 8.86 12.40
N LYS A 178 13.32 9.54 11.87
CA LYS A 178 13.47 10.98 12.15
C LYS A 178 12.24 11.71 11.59
N LEU A 179 11.62 12.56 12.40
CA LEU A 179 10.42 13.32 12.03
C LEU A 179 10.54 14.01 10.66
N ARG A 180 11.72 14.55 10.34
CA ARG A 180 11.99 15.17 9.04
C ARG A 180 11.79 14.21 7.85
N HIS A 181 12.18 12.92 7.99
CA HIS A 181 12.01 11.94 6.93
C HIS A 181 10.55 11.54 6.79
N LEU A 182 9.83 11.43 7.90
CA LEU A 182 8.39 11.18 7.87
C LEU A 182 7.64 12.31 7.17
N LEU A 183 7.93 13.57 7.52
CA LEU A 183 7.33 14.73 6.87
C LEU A 183 7.69 14.80 5.37
N PHE A 184 8.95 14.54 5.02
CA PHE A 184 9.37 14.51 3.62
C PHE A 184 8.62 13.43 2.82
N CYS A 185 8.56 12.20 3.33
CA CYS A 185 7.85 11.10 2.68
C CYS A 185 6.33 11.36 2.60
N ALA A 186 5.73 11.97 3.63
CA ALA A 186 4.33 12.34 3.63
C ALA A 186 4.04 13.39 2.54
N LEU A 187 4.82 14.47 2.48
CA LEU A 187 4.69 15.50 1.46
C LEU A 187 4.90 14.92 0.05
N LEU A 188 5.95 14.11 -0.13
CA LEU A 188 6.22 13.45 -1.41
C LEU A 188 5.05 12.54 -1.83
N SER A 189 4.52 11.73 -0.91
CA SER A 189 3.40 10.83 -1.20
C SER A 189 2.14 11.62 -1.60
N VAL A 190 1.81 12.69 -0.88
CA VAL A 190 0.66 13.54 -1.21
C VAL A 190 0.87 14.22 -2.59
N THR A 191 2.05 14.74 -2.87
CA THR A 191 2.36 15.36 -4.16
C THR A 191 2.26 14.37 -5.31
N LEU A 192 2.79 13.17 -5.15
CA LEU A 192 2.69 12.11 -6.16
C LEU A 192 1.24 11.63 -6.31
N MET A 193 0.51 11.50 -5.22
CA MET A 193 -0.89 11.10 -5.20
C MET A 193 -1.79 12.03 -6.00
N THR A 194 -1.52 13.33 -5.98
CA THR A 194 -2.29 14.34 -6.72
C THR A 194 -1.73 14.58 -8.13
N GLY A 195 -0.41 14.59 -8.28
CA GLY A 195 0.25 14.96 -9.54
C GLY A 195 0.18 13.88 -10.62
N ILE A 196 0.39 12.61 -10.28
CA ILE A 196 0.43 11.52 -11.27
C ILE A 196 -0.92 11.37 -11.99
N PRO A 197 -2.09 11.26 -11.31
CA PRO A 197 -3.37 11.17 -11.99
C PRO A 197 -3.67 12.38 -12.86
N LEU A 198 -3.27 13.58 -12.44
CA LEU A 198 -3.48 14.81 -13.20
C LEU A 198 -2.70 14.81 -14.52
N ILE A 199 -1.40 14.48 -14.47
CA ILE A 199 -0.54 14.41 -15.67
C ILE A 199 -1.07 13.36 -16.65
N LEU A 200 -1.50 12.21 -16.15
CA LEU A 200 -2.03 11.14 -17.00
C LEU A 200 -3.37 11.53 -17.62
N TYR A 201 -4.22 12.22 -16.88
CA TYR A 201 -5.48 12.75 -17.41
C TYR A 201 -5.26 13.79 -18.51
N GLU A 202 -4.37 14.76 -18.28
CA GLU A 202 -4.04 15.76 -19.30
C GLU A 202 -3.42 15.10 -20.56
N GLY A 203 -2.55 14.10 -20.38
CA GLY A 203 -1.98 13.32 -21.48
C GLY A 203 -3.04 12.60 -22.30
N HIS A 204 -4.04 11.98 -21.65
CA HIS A 204 -5.17 11.36 -22.33
C HIS A 204 -6.06 12.37 -23.07
N ALA A 205 -6.39 13.48 -22.41
CA ALA A 205 -7.21 14.53 -23.01
C ALA A 205 -6.55 15.16 -24.25
N MET A 206 -5.24 15.38 -24.20
CA MET A 206 -4.46 15.86 -25.35
C MET A 206 -4.47 14.85 -26.51
N ARG A 207 -4.28 13.56 -26.24
CA ARG A 207 -4.29 12.50 -27.26
C ARG A 207 -5.65 12.42 -27.95
N GLN A 208 -6.75 12.40 -27.19
CA GLN A 208 -8.10 12.41 -27.74
C GLN A 208 -8.38 13.67 -28.58
N GLY A 209 -7.90 14.83 -28.11
CA GLY A 209 -8.00 16.06 -28.87
C GLY A 209 -7.25 16.01 -30.22
N GLN A 210 -6.06 15.42 -30.25
CA GLN A 210 -5.29 15.22 -31.48
C GLN A 210 -5.96 14.23 -32.45
N GLU A 211 -6.46 13.09 -31.94
CA GLU A 211 -7.18 12.10 -32.75
C GLU A 211 -8.43 12.72 -33.40
N ASN A 212 -9.25 13.42 -32.61
CA ASN A 212 -10.43 14.12 -33.13
C ASN A 212 -10.09 15.20 -34.16
N PHE A 213 -8.97 15.91 -33.97
CA PHE A 213 -8.51 16.93 -34.95
C PHE A 213 -8.04 16.29 -36.23
N VAL A 214 -7.32 15.18 -36.18
CA VAL A 214 -6.88 14.43 -37.35
C VAL A 214 -8.09 13.89 -38.14
N ASP A 215 -9.06 13.29 -37.45
CA ASP A 215 -10.27 12.75 -38.07
C ASP A 215 -11.11 13.84 -38.77
N GLN A 216 -11.27 15.00 -38.13
CA GLN A 216 -11.96 16.16 -38.71
C GLN A 216 -11.22 16.69 -39.96
N THR A 217 -9.87 16.75 -39.89
CA THR A 217 -9.05 17.21 -40.98
C THR A 217 -9.12 16.25 -42.18
N MET A 218 -9.06 14.94 -41.91
CA MET A 218 -9.18 13.91 -42.95
C MET A 218 -10.55 13.90 -43.60
N ALA A 219 -11.64 14.09 -42.81
CA ALA A 219 -12.99 14.21 -43.34
C ALA A 219 -13.18 15.46 -44.23
N ALA A 220 -12.51 16.57 -43.88
CA ALA A 220 -12.55 17.81 -44.65
C ALA A 220 -11.76 17.74 -45.97
N LEU A 221 -10.72 16.91 -46.05
CA LEU A 221 -9.88 16.71 -47.25
C LEU A 221 -10.44 15.65 -48.19
N GLY A 222 -11.34 14.77 -47.73
CA GLY A 222 -11.96 13.70 -48.51
C GLY A 222 -13.26 14.08 -49.21
N ASN A 223 -13.74 15.31 -49.06
CA ASN A 223 -14.85 15.92 -49.79
C ASN A 223 -14.35 16.94 -50.82
#